data_e7d3ec93ebd387e0ace7145347f26104
#
_entry.id   e7d3ec93ebd387e0ace7145347f26104
#
_cell.length_a   1.000
_cell.length_b   1.000
_cell.length_c   1.000
_cell.angle_alpha   90.00
_cell.angle_beta   90.00
_cell.angle_gamma   90.00
#
_symmetry.space_group_name_H-M   'P 1'
#
loop_
_entity.id
_entity.type
_entity.pdbx_description
1 polymer ?
#
loop_
_entity_poly.entity_id
_entity_poly.type
_entity_poly.pdbx_seq_one_letter_code
_entity_poly.pdbx_strand_id
1 'polypeptide(L)'
;SYTHIAQKFSAFTGESLKSYHTKRRFEKSNEYLRQGYSVTKVAELMGFKSIHAFSRAYKKYVGMAPREYKKWAEEDKKNLPQPAENS
;
A
#
# COMPACT_ATOMS: atom_id res chain seq x y z
N SER A 1 20.56 -17.93 -4.36
CA SER A 1 20.92 -16.59 -4.84
C SER A 1 19.68 -15.80 -5.22
N TYR A 2 19.85 -14.51 -5.39
CA TYR A 2 18.74 -13.64 -5.76
C TYR A 2 18.12 -14.06 -7.10
N THR A 3 18.95 -14.34 -8.09
CA THR A 3 18.45 -14.74 -9.41
C THR A 3 17.64 -16.02 -9.33
N HIS A 4 18.12 -16.98 -8.55
CA HIS A 4 17.43 -18.25 -8.38
C HIS A 4 16.08 -18.07 -7.71
N ILE A 5 16.03 -17.24 -6.67
CA ILE A 5 14.79 -16.92 -5.96
C ILE A 5 13.80 -16.22 -6.89
N ALA A 6 14.30 -15.26 -7.68
CA ALA A 6 13.45 -14.52 -8.61
C ALA A 6 12.81 -15.44 -9.65
N GLN A 7 13.55 -16.38 -10.17
CA GLN A 7 13.03 -17.33 -11.15
C GLN A 7 11.95 -18.22 -10.55
N LYS A 8 12.19 -18.72 -9.35
CA LYS A 8 11.22 -19.57 -8.67
C LYS A 8 9.94 -18.80 -8.37
N PHE A 9 10.08 -17.56 -7.94
CA PHE A 9 8.94 -16.73 -7.62
C PHE A 9 8.07 -16.50 -8.86
N SER A 10 8.68 -16.11 -9.97
CA SER A 10 7.94 -15.87 -11.22
C SER A 10 7.23 -17.11 -11.71
N ALA A 11 7.90 -18.26 -11.66
CA ALA A 11 7.31 -19.51 -12.12
C ALA A 11 6.12 -19.91 -11.26
N PHE A 12 6.18 -19.61 -9.99
CA PHE A 12 5.15 -20.00 -9.04
C PHE A 12 3.93 -19.09 -9.07
N THR A 13 4.15 -17.77 -9.09
CA THR A 13 3.08 -16.79 -8.95
C THR A 13 2.58 -16.23 -10.27
N GLY A 14 3.39 -16.35 -11.34
CA GLY A 14 3.07 -15.73 -12.61
C GLY A 14 3.36 -14.23 -12.65
N GLU A 15 3.97 -13.68 -11.60
CA GLU A 15 4.36 -12.28 -11.53
C GLU A 15 5.87 -12.15 -11.60
N SER A 16 6.36 -11.01 -12.14
CA SER A 16 7.78 -10.70 -12.06
C SER A 16 8.11 -10.28 -10.63
N LEU A 17 9.37 -10.46 -10.25
CA LEU A 17 9.83 -10.04 -8.93
C LEU A 17 9.68 -8.54 -8.74
N LYS A 18 9.94 -7.77 -9.80
CA LYS A 18 9.78 -6.32 -9.77
C LYS A 18 8.33 -5.94 -9.47
N SER A 19 7.40 -6.60 -10.12
CA SER A 19 5.97 -6.35 -9.92
C SER A 19 5.56 -6.67 -8.48
N TYR A 20 6.07 -7.77 -7.95
CA TYR A 20 5.80 -8.17 -6.57
C TYR A 20 6.32 -7.12 -5.59
N HIS A 21 7.54 -6.64 -5.76
CA HIS A 21 8.10 -5.63 -4.88
C HIS A 21 7.32 -4.32 -4.93
N THR A 22 6.89 -3.93 -6.13
CA THR A 22 6.07 -2.73 -6.29
C THR A 22 4.75 -2.87 -5.53
N LYS A 23 4.12 -4.00 -5.68
CA LYS A 23 2.87 -4.30 -4.99
C LYS A 23 3.04 -4.23 -3.48
N ARG A 24 4.11 -4.86 -2.96
CA ARG A 24 4.40 -4.84 -1.53
C ARG A 24 4.63 -3.43 -1.02
N ARG A 25 5.31 -2.60 -1.81
CA ARG A 25 5.53 -1.21 -1.42
C ARG A 25 4.22 -0.47 -1.21
N PHE A 26 3.26 -0.65 -2.12
CA PHE A 26 1.98 0.04 -1.99
C PHE A 26 1.11 -0.56 -0.91
N GLU A 27 1.25 -1.85 -0.61
CA GLU A 27 0.61 -2.42 0.55
C GLU A 27 1.13 -1.76 1.83
N LYS A 28 2.42 -1.47 1.89
CA LYS A 28 3.00 -0.77 3.03
C LYS A 28 2.45 0.64 3.15
N SER A 29 2.28 1.34 2.03
CA SER A 29 1.68 2.67 2.06
C SER A 29 0.25 2.62 2.60
N ASN A 30 -0.50 1.58 2.26
CA ASN A 30 -1.84 1.40 2.78
C ASN A 30 -1.85 1.20 4.29
N GLU A 31 -0.88 0.48 4.82
CA GLU A 31 -0.74 0.33 6.27
C GLU A 31 -0.54 1.68 6.95
N TYR A 32 0.33 2.52 6.39
CA TYR A 32 0.53 3.85 6.93
C TYR A 32 -0.74 4.68 6.90
N LEU A 33 -1.47 4.61 5.79
CA LEU A 33 -2.73 5.35 5.68
C LEU A 33 -3.76 4.87 6.70
N ARG A 34 -3.83 3.57 6.92
CA ARG A 34 -4.72 3.01 7.93
C ARG A 34 -4.35 3.44 9.34
N GLN A 35 -3.06 3.67 9.58
CA GLN A 35 -2.57 4.12 10.88
C GLN A 35 -2.82 5.60 11.13
N GLY A 36 -3.29 6.32 10.12
CA GLY A 36 -3.64 7.72 10.28
C GLY A 36 -2.62 8.71 9.74
N TYR A 37 -1.54 8.24 9.12
CA TYR A 37 -0.57 9.15 8.53
C TYR A 37 -1.20 9.92 7.37
N SER A 38 -0.81 11.19 7.23
CA SER A 38 -1.29 11.99 6.11
C SER A 38 -0.70 11.48 4.80
N VAL A 39 -1.38 11.79 3.69
CA VAL A 39 -0.89 11.39 2.37
C VAL A 39 0.50 11.99 2.12
N THR A 40 0.72 13.23 2.54
CA THR A 40 2.03 13.88 2.43
C THR A 40 3.10 13.10 3.17
N LYS A 41 2.80 12.68 4.40
CA LYS A 41 3.76 11.94 5.20
C LYS A 41 4.05 10.57 4.59
N VAL A 42 3.02 9.91 4.08
CA VAL A 42 3.20 8.60 3.44
C VAL A 42 4.08 8.72 2.20
N ALA A 43 3.85 9.75 1.38
CA ALA A 43 4.69 9.98 0.20
C ALA A 43 6.16 10.12 0.60
N GLU A 44 6.40 10.86 1.68
CA GLU A 44 7.74 11.05 2.20
C GLU A 44 8.36 9.75 2.71
N LEU A 45 7.61 9.00 3.51
CA LEU A 45 8.07 7.72 4.05
C LEU A 45 8.35 6.69 2.95
N MET A 46 7.60 6.76 1.85
CA MET A 46 7.80 5.86 0.72
C MET A 46 8.92 6.31 -0.22
N GLY A 47 9.52 7.46 0.04
CA GLY A 47 10.65 7.93 -0.73
C GLY A 47 10.29 8.64 -2.03
N PHE A 48 9.08 9.14 -2.15
CA PHE A 48 8.68 9.89 -3.34
C PHE A 48 9.10 11.35 -3.22
N LYS A 49 9.43 11.96 -4.36
CA LYS A 49 9.90 13.35 -4.40
C LYS A 49 8.77 14.33 -4.14
N SER A 50 7.54 13.95 -4.45
CA SER A 50 6.41 14.84 -4.25
C SER A 50 5.16 14.00 -3.98
N ILE A 51 4.16 14.67 -3.42
CA ILE A 51 2.85 14.04 -3.19
C ILE A 51 2.19 13.69 -4.52
N HIS A 52 2.44 14.48 -5.56
CA HIS A 52 1.88 14.21 -6.89
C HIS A 52 2.46 12.94 -7.49
N ALA A 53 3.77 12.76 -7.35
CA ALA A 53 4.43 11.56 -7.85
C ALA A 53 3.89 10.32 -7.15
N PHE A 54 3.74 10.41 -5.83
CA PHE A 54 3.19 9.31 -5.03
C PHE A 54 1.75 9.00 -5.45
N SER A 55 0.91 10.03 -5.54
CA SER A 55 -0.50 9.84 -5.87
C SER A 55 -0.69 9.21 -7.24
N ARG A 56 0.11 9.62 -8.20
CA ARG A 56 0.05 9.07 -9.54
C ARG A 56 0.42 7.59 -9.57
N ALA A 57 1.53 7.25 -8.92
CA ALA A 57 1.97 5.86 -8.84
C ALA A 57 0.98 5.02 -8.05
N TYR A 58 0.49 5.54 -6.95
CA TYR A 58 -0.48 4.85 -6.12
C TYR A 58 -1.75 4.52 -6.91
N LYS A 59 -2.29 5.50 -7.61
CA LYS A 59 -3.51 5.30 -8.39
C LYS A 59 -3.30 4.25 -9.48
N LYS A 60 -2.13 4.25 -10.09
CA LYS A 60 -1.80 3.27 -11.12
C LYS A 60 -1.81 1.84 -10.59
N TYR A 61 -1.25 1.62 -9.40
CA TYR A 61 -1.10 0.27 -8.87
C TYR A 61 -2.23 -0.16 -7.95
N VAL A 62 -2.86 0.76 -7.25
CA VAL A 62 -3.92 0.43 -6.31
C VAL A 62 -5.31 0.58 -6.95
N GLY A 63 -5.45 1.51 -7.90
CA GLY A 63 -6.72 1.71 -8.59
C GLY A 63 -7.57 2.85 -8.05
N MET A 64 -7.11 3.51 -7.00
CA MET A 64 -7.81 4.68 -6.45
C MET A 64 -6.76 5.64 -5.90
N ALA A 65 -7.16 6.89 -5.65
CA ALA A 65 -6.25 7.87 -5.07
C ALA A 65 -5.99 7.53 -3.60
N PRO A 66 -4.80 7.85 -3.08
CA PRO A 66 -4.50 7.57 -1.67
C PRO A 66 -5.44 8.28 -0.70
N ARG A 67 -5.90 9.48 -1.06
CA ARG A 67 -6.87 10.21 -0.25
C ARG A 67 -8.20 9.46 -0.15
N GLU A 68 -8.62 8.86 -1.24
CA GLU A 68 -9.85 8.08 -1.26
C GLU A 68 -9.73 6.83 -0.40
N TYR A 69 -8.60 6.15 -0.49
CA TYR A 69 -8.36 4.97 0.34
C TYR A 69 -8.34 5.33 1.82
N LYS A 70 -7.69 6.44 2.15
CA LYS A 70 -7.62 6.90 3.54
C LYS A 70 -9.01 7.16 4.10
N LYS A 71 -9.84 7.84 3.32
CA LYS A 71 -11.20 8.13 3.73
C LYS A 71 -12.01 6.85 3.93
N TRP A 72 -11.90 5.94 2.98
CA TRP A 72 -12.58 4.65 3.07
C TRP A 72 -12.14 3.87 4.32
N ALA A 73 -10.86 3.84 4.59
CA ALA A 73 -10.34 3.11 5.74
C ALA A 73 -10.81 3.69 7.07
N GLU A 74 -10.92 5.02 7.15
CA GLU A 74 -11.44 5.67 8.34
C GLU A 74 -12.91 5.37 8.55
N GLU A 75 -13.69 5.37 7.49
CA GLU A 75 -15.11 5.04 7.57
C GLU A 75 -15.32 3.58 7.94
N ASP A 76 -14.50 2.70 7.37
CA ASP A 76 -14.56 1.28 7.66
C ASP A 76 -14.29 1.00 9.14
N LYS A 77 -13.32 1.70 9.72
CA LYS A 77 -13.00 1.57 11.14
C LYS A 77 -14.18 1.97 12.01
N LYS A 78 -14.89 3.02 11.62
CA LYS A 78 -16.04 3.47 12.40
C LYS A 78 -17.19 2.48 12.36
N ASN A 79 -17.30 1.74 11.29
CA ASN A 79 -18.40 0.80 11.08
C ASN A 79 -18.11 -0.60 11.61
N LEU A 80 -16.87 -0.88 11.94
CA LEU A 80 -16.51 -2.19 12.47
C LEU A 80 -16.76 -2.28 13.97
N PRO A 81 -17.19 -3.45 14.47
CA PRO A 81 -17.30 -3.67 15.90
C PRO A 81 -15.92 -3.52 16.56
N GLN A 82 -15.91 -3.05 17.79
CA GLN A 82 -14.65 -2.87 18.54
C GLN A 82 -14.37 -4.13 19.35
N PRO A 83 -13.49 -5.00 18.88
CA PRO A 83 -13.33 -6.31 19.51
C PRO A 83 -12.82 -6.24 20.95
N ALA A 84 -11.82 -5.41 21.19
CA ALA A 84 -11.20 -5.35 22.50
C ALA A 84 -12.11 -4.77 23.57
N GLU A 85 -12.91 -3.82 23.18
CA GLU A 85 -13.81 -3.15 24.12
C GLU A 85 -15.01 -3.99 24.46
N ASN A 86 -15.37 -4.87 23.56
CA ASN A 86 -16.56 -5.67 23.68
C ASN A 86 -16.33 -7.00 24.37
N SER A 87 -15.09 -7.31 24.62
CA SER A 87 -14.77 -8.59 25.26
C SER A 87 -14.55 -8.46 26.74
#